data_63e736f90526f25e8ea7bc311af87472
#
_entry.id   63e736f90526f25e8ea7bc311af87472
#
_cell.length_a   1.000
_cell.length_b   1.000
_cell.length_c   1.000
_cell.angle_alpha   90.00
_cell.angle_beta   90.00
_cell.angle_gamma   90.00
#
_symmetry.space_group_name_H-M   'P 1'
#
loop_
_entity.id
_entity.type
_entity.pdbx_description
1 polymer ?
#
loop_
_entity_poly.entity_id
_entity_poly.type
_entity_poly.pdbx_seq_one_letter_code
_entity_poly.pdbx_strand_id
1 'polypeptide(L)'
;KNGALVSNHSYGFLGGFEYGNYSGFSAWHWFGEDEDTEYVGFGHYGDTDSAWDLISYNAPYFLPIKAAGNPRGDGPKEGDTHYVQVKEDGKEVWVKSTKVRQKNGGEFGYDCINTGSVGKNILVVAAANKILDGYEKPEDVVAASFSAFGPTDDGRIKPDITGIGVDV
;
A
#
# COMPACT_ATOMS: atom_id res chain seq x y z
N LYS A 1 -12.84 -21.22 19.91
CA LYS A 1 -13.57 -20.11 19.23
C LYS A 1 -13.75 -19.02 20.27
N ASN A 2 -12.97 -17.92 20.17
CA ASN A 2 -12.90 -16.91 21.23
C ASN A 2 -13.93 -15.78 21.08
N GLY A 3 -14.85 -15.88 20.10
CA GLY A 3 -15.91 -14.88 19.89
C GLY A 3 -15.42 -13.50 19.42
N ALA A 4 -14.20 -13.40 18.88
CA ALA A 4 -13.73 -12.15 18.29
C ALA A 4 -14.61 -11.77 17.09
N LEU A 5 -15.10 -10.53 17.08
CA LEU A 5 -15.95 -10.00 16.00
C LEU A 5 -15.17 -9.06 15.07
N VAL A 6 -14.05 -8.53 15.54
CA VAL A 6 -13.22 -7.57 14.80
C VAL A 6 -11.75 -7.91 15.03
N SER A 7 -10.93 -7.77 13.99
CA SER A 7 -9.47 -7.83 14.09
C SER A 7 -8.83 -6.69 13.33
N ASN A 8 -7.73 -6.14 13.85
CA ASN A 8 -6.96 -5.08 13.20
C ASN A 8 -5.65 -5.62 12.64
N HIS A 9 -5.35 -5.28 11.38
CA HIS A 9 -4.21 -5.77 10.61
C HIS A 9 -3.48 -4.60 9.94
N SER A 10 -2.61 -3.93 10.69
CA SER A 10 -1.79 -2.81 10.21
C SER A 10 -0.42 -3.31 9.70
N TYR A 11 -0.44 -4.27 8.79
CA TYR A 11 0.73 -4.84 8.12
C TYR A 11 0.36 -5.22 6.67
N GLY A 12 1.36 -5.33 5.80
CA GLY A 12 1.16 -5.67 4.39
C GLY A 12 2.46 -6.11 3.72
N PHE A 13 2.46 -6.08 2.42
CA PHE A 13 3.60 -6.40 1.57
C PHE A 13 4.35 -5.13 1.17
N LEU A 14 5.65 -5.27 0.92
CA LEU A 14 6.43 -4.25 0.23
C LEU A 14 6.04 -4.25 -1.24
N GLY A 15 6.03 -3.09 -1.86
CA GLY A 15 5.70 -2.96 -3.28
C GLY A 15 6.00 -1.58 -3.83
N GLY A 16 6.35 -1.51 -5.11
CA GLY A 16 6.78 -0.27 -5.71
C GLY A 16 8.13 0.19 -5.14
N PHE A 17 8.26 1.47 -4.87
CA PHE A 17 9.44 2.02 -4.20
C PHE A 17 9.32 1.97 -2.69
N GLU A 18 10.38 1.54 -2.03
CA GLU A 18 10.55 1.53 -0.59
C GLU A 18 11.94 2.06 -0.21
N TYR A 19 12.01 2.94 0.79
CA TYR A 19 13.28 3.40 1.32
C TYR A 19 13.66 2.59 2.55
N GLY A 20 14.78 1.88 2.49
CA GLY A 20 15.22 1.03 3.61
C GLY A 20 16.55 0.35 3.36
N ASN A 21 16.93 -0.51 4.32
CA ASN A 21 18.16 -1.30 4.25
C ASN A 21 17.86 -2.73 3.79
N TYR A 22 17.66 -2.90 2.49
CA TYR A 22 17.38 -4.22 1.88
C TYR A 22 18.62 -4.79 1.16
N SER A 23 19.58 -3.94 0.80
CA SER A 23 20.83 -4.31 0.09
C SER A 23 22.09 -4.19 0.94
N GLY A 24 21.95 -4.06 2.29
CA GLY A 24 23.05 -3.87 3.22
C GLY A 24 23.32 -2.41 3.59
N PHE A 25 22.61 -1.45 2.97
CA PHE A 25 22.64 -0.02 3.28
C PHE A 25 21.31 0.64 2.95
N SER A 26 21.03 1.80 3.52
CA SER A 26 19.77 2.52 3.30
C SER A 26 19.76 3.23 1.96
N ALA A 27 18.80 2.85 1.11
CA ALA A 27 18.59 3.43 -0.20
C ALA A 27 17.13 3.24 -0.65
N TRP A 28 16.75 3.82 -1.80
CA TRP A 28 15.54 3.46 -2.48
C TRP A 28 15.69 2.09 -3.14
N HIS A 29 14.70 1.23 -2.96
CA HIS A 29 14.62 -0.10 -3.56
C HIS A 29 13.30 -0.23 -4.30
N TRP A 30 13.36 -0.84 -5.49
CA TRP A 30 12.20 -1.16 -6.30
C TRP A 30 11.83 -2.63 -6.12
N PHE A 31 10.60 -2.89 -5.72
CA PHE A 31 10.05 -4.22 -5.45
C PHE A 31 9.18 -4.77 -6.59
N GLY A 32 9.19 -4.16 -7.77
CA GLY A 32 8.65 -4.70 -9.02
C GLY A 32 9.73 -5.36 -9.87
N GLU A 33 9.35 -5.85 -11.03
CA GLU A 33 10.29 -6.40 -12.02
C GLU A 33 11.15 -5.27 -12.61
N ASP A 34 12.34 -5.63 -13.15
CA ASP A 34 13.25 -4.61 -13.72
C ASP A 34 12.66 -3.92 -14.95
N GLU A 35 11.85 -4.62 -15.71
CA GLU A 35 11.17 -4.09 -16.89
C GLU A 35 10.07 -3.10 -16.57
N ASP A 36 9.48 -3.18 -15.39
CA ASP A 36 8.34 -2.36 -15.01
C ASP A 36 8.72 -0.89 -14.78
N THR A 37 7.83 0.00 -15.16
CA THR A 37 7.92 1.43 -14.87
C THR A 37 6.90 1.86 -13.83
N GLU A 38 5.92 1.03 -13.56
CA GLU A 38 4.89 1.13 -12.56
C GLU A 38 4.74 -0.22 -11.84
N TYR A 39 4.44 -0.22 -10.55
CA TYR A 39 4.34 -1.46 -9.80
C TYR A 39 2.97 -2.12 -10.02
N VAL A 40 2.98 -3.26 -10.70
CA VAL A 40 1.78 -4.02 -11.08
C VAL A 40 1.01 -4.65 -9.92
N GLY A 41 1.55 -4.62 -8.71
CA GLY A 41 0.87 -5.13 -7.51
C GLY A 41 -0.05 -4.11 -6.84
N PHE A 42 0.01 -2.83 -7.25
CA PHE A 42 -0.95 -1.84 -6.78
C PHE A 42 -2.31 -2.08 -7.44
N GLY A 43 -3.37 -1.95 -6.67
CA GLY A 43 -4.74 -2.21 -7.14
C GLY A 43 -5.07 -3.68 -7.38
N HIS A 44 -4.05 -4.56 -7.48
CA HIS A 44 -4.21 -5.94 -7.89
C HIS A 44 -4.87 -6.83 -6.82
N TYR A 45 -6.00 -7.46 -7.20
CA TYR A 45 -6.67 -8.46 -6.36
C TYR A 45 -6.00 -9.83 -6.49
N GLY A 46 -5.15 -10.17 -5.52
CA GLY A 46 -4.35 -11.39 -5.52
C GLY A 46 -4.88 -12.49 -4.59
N ASP A 47 -4.07 -13.53 -4.44
CA ASP A 47 -4.40 -14.70 -3.61
C ASP A 47 -4.63 -14.33 -2.13
N THR A 48 -3.87 -13.36 -1.61
CA THR A 48 -4.04 -12.86 -0.24
C THR A 48 -5.39 -12.20 -0.03
N ASP A 49 -5.86 -11.41 -1.00
CA ASP A 49 -7.17 -10.76 -0.93
C ASP A 49 -8.30 -11.78 -1.01
N SER A 50 -8.14 -12.77 -1.89
CA SER A 50 -9.05 -13.92 -1.98
C SER A 50 -9.12 -14.71 -0.68
N ALA A 51 -7.98 -14.92 0.00
CA ALA A 51 -7.94 -15.60 1.29
C ALA A 51 -8.66 -14.80 2.38
N TRP A 52 -8.49 -13.47 2.44
CA TRP A 52 -9.24 -12.60 3.34
C TRP A 52 -10.74 -12.65 3.10
N ASP A 53 -11.15 -12.60 1.83
CA ASP A 53 -12.55 -12.68 1.46
C ASP A 53 -13.17 -14.04 1.83
N LEU A 54 -12.41 -15.13 1.67
CA LEU A 54 -12.84 -16.47 2.09
C LEU A 54 -13.01 -16.59 3.61
N ILE A 55 -12.09 -15.99 4.39
CA ILE A 55 -12.20 -15.92 5.85
C ILE A 55 -13.48 -15.19 6.25
N SER A 56 -13.75 -14.04 5.66
CA SER A 56 -14.93 -13.22 5.94
C SER A 56 -16.22 -13.95 5.52
N TYR A 57 -16.21 -14.63 4.39
CA TYR A 57 -17.34 -15.43 3.92
C TYR A 57 -17.69 -16.58 4.89
N ASN A 58 -16.67 -17.29 5.41
CA ASN A 58 -16.85 -18.39 6.35
C ASN A 58 -17.12 -17.94 7.79
N ALA A 59 -16.92 -16.66 8.09
CA ALA A 59 -17.15 -16.06 9.40
C ALA A 59 -17.97 -14.76 9.27
N PRO A 60 -19.26 -14.82 8.93
CA PRO A 60 -20.07 -13.68 8.52
C PRO A 60 -20.26 -12.60 9.59
N TYR A 61 -19.90 -12.86 10.84
CA TYR A 61 -19.92 -11.89 11.94
C TYR A 61 -18.53 -11.42 12.35
N PHE A 62 -17.51 -11.74 11.54
CA PHE A 62 -16.12 -11.34 11.78
C PHE A 62 -15.69 -10.31 10.72
N LEU A 63 -15.20 -9.16 11.18
CA LEU A 63 -14.72 -8.08 10.33
C LEU A 63 -13.20 -7.92 10.45
N PRO A 64 -12.44 -8.34 9.45
CA PRO A 64 -11.04 -7.92 9.32
C PRO A 64 -10.94 -6.45 8.94
N ILE A 65 -10.14 -5.69 9.67
CA ILE A 65 -9.83 -4.28 9.36
C ILE A 65 -8.38 -4.21 8.94
N LYS A 66 -8.11 -3.66 7.75
CA LYS A 66 -6.79 -3.51 7.16
C LYS A 66 -6.41 -2.04 6.99
N ALA A 67 -5.13 -1.72 7.20
CA ALA A 67 -4.61 -0.43 6.77
C ALA A 67 -4.52 -0.36 5.24
N ALA A 68 -4.78 0.81 4.67
CA ALA A 68 -4.59 1.05 3.24
C ALA A 68 -3.11 0.95 2.82
N GLY A 69 -2.19 1.23 3.75
CA GLY A 69 -0.75 1.28 3.49
C GLY A 69 -0.21 2.71 3.47
N ASN A 70 1.13 2.82 3.45
CA ASN A 70 1.84 4.08 3.59
C ASN A 70 2.72 4.45 2.38
N PRO A 71 2.61 3.80 1.19
CA PRO A 71 3.60 3.98 0.13
C PRO A 71 3.37 5.20 -0.75
N ARG A 72 2.29 5.97 -0.55
CA ARG A 72 1.92 7.05 -1.46
C ARG A 72 2.99 8.14 -1.52
N GLY A 73 3.46 8.42 -2.74
CA GLY A 73 4.48 9.42 -3.03
C GLY A 73 5.90 8.93 -2.85
N ASP A 74 6.11 7.69 -2.39
CA ASP A 74 7.43 7.10 -2.24
C ASP A 74 8.11 6.90 -3.60
N GLY A 75 9.39 7.18 -3.62
CA GLY A 75 10.26 7.04 -4.77
C GLY A 75 11.35 8.10 -4.83
N PRO A 76 12.48 7.80 -5.51
CA PRO A 76 13.56 8.73 -5.72
C PRO A 76 13.11 9.91 -6.60
N LYS A 77 13.94 10.92 -6.70
CA LYS A 77 13.77 11.91 -7.78
C LYS A 77 14.05 11.24 -9.12
N GLU A 78 13.43 11.75 -10.16
CA GLU A 78 13.63 11.25 -11.52
C GLU A 78 15.13 11.21 -11.88
N GLY A 79 15.60 10.05 -12.33
CA GLY A 79 17.00 9.82 -12.68
C GLY A 79 17.95 9.55 -11.50
N ASP A 80 17.50 9.65 -10.26
CA ASP A 80 18.33 9.27 -9.11
C ASP A 80 18.50 7.74 -9.04
N THR A 81 19.63 7.33 -8.47
CA THR A 81 19.95 5.92 -8.30
C THR A 81 19.03 5.26 -7.28
N HIS A 82 18.54 4.09 -7.65
CA HIS A 82 17.85 3.15 -6.76
C HIS A 82 18.35 1.73 -7.01
N TYR A 83 17.85 0.76 -6.28
CA TYR A 83 18.20 -0.65 -6.42
C TYR A 83 17.00 -1.45 -6.89
N VAL A 84 17.22 -2.45 -7.74
CA VAL A 84 16.22 -3.40 -8.21
C VAL A 84 16.75 -4.81 -8.04
N GLN A 85 15.88 -5.77 -7.72
CA GLN A 85 16.25 -7.18 -7.71
C GLN A 85 16.30 -7.74 -9.12
N VAL A 86 17.39 -8.43 -9.43
CA VAL A 86 17.54 -9.19 -10.67
C VAL A 86 18.03 -10.60 -10.34
N LYS A 87 17.76 -11.57 -11.22
CA LYS A 87 18.27 -12.93 -11.07
C LYS A 87 19.59 -13.08 -11.76
N GLU A 88 20.66 -13.31 -11.00
CA GLU A 88 21.99 -13.67 -11.49
C GLU A 88 22.33 -15.07 -10.97
N ASP A 89 22.66 -16.00 -11.86
CA ASP A 89 23.00 -17.40 -11.54
C ASP A 89 21.96 -18.08 -10.62
N GLY A 90 20.68 -17.77 -10.82
CA GLY A 90 19.56 -18.33 -10.05
C GLY A 90 19.38 -17.74 -8.65
N LYS A 91 20.12 -16.68 -8.30
CA LYS A 91 19.98 -15.93 -7.05
C LYS A 91 19.44 -14.54 -7.31
N GLU A 92 18.63 -14.04 -6.38
CA GLU A 92 18.20 -12.65 -6.38
C GLU A 92 19.31 -11.77 -5.81
N VAL A 93 19.72 -10.76 -6.57
CA VAL A 93 20.73 -9.78 -6.19
C VAL A 93 20.20 -8.36 -6.41
N TRP A 94 20.60 -7.44 -5.54
CA TRP A 94 20.28 -6.03 -5.71
C TRP A 94 21.31 -5.35 -6.61
N VAL A 95 20.86 -4.79 -7.73
CA VAL A 95 21.70 -4.03 -8.65
C VAL A 95 21.29 -2.57 -8.72
N LYS A 96 22.22 -1.69 -8.99
CA LYS A 96 21.94 -0.26 -9.19
C LYS A 96 21.20 -0.04 -10.49
N SER A 97 20.18 0.82 -10.45
CA SER A 97 19.43 1.27 -11.61
C SER A 97 19.22 2.80 -11.55
N THR A 98 19.18 3.42 -12.72
CA THR A 98 18.76 4.82 -12.91
C THR A 98 17.54 4.88 -13.83
N LYS A 99 16.92 3.72 -14.11
CA LYS A 99 15.71 3.64 -14.92
C LYS A 99 14.64 4.52 -14.32
N VAL A 100 14.03 5.36 -15.14
CA VAL A 100 12.92 6.19 -14.69
C VAL A 100 11.69 5.31 -14.47
N ARG A 101 11.20 5.32 -13.24
CA ARG A 101 9.98 4.62 -12.82
C ARG A 101 9.04 5.61 -12.15
N GLN A 102 7.76 5.33 -12.24
CA GLN A 102 6.74 6.11 -11.57
C GLN A 102 6.87 5.96 -10.05
N LYS A 103 6.79 7.07 -9.32
CA LYS A 103 6.62 7.04 -7.88
C LYS A 103 5.31 6.36 -7.51
N ASN A 104 5.26 5.78 -6.32
CA ASN A 104 4.06 5.13 -5.82
C ASN A 104 2.87 6.11 -5.80
N GLY A 105 1.84 5.79 -6.58
CA GLY A 105 0.67 6.66 -6.77
C GLY A 105 0.81 7.70 -7.87
N GLY A 106 1.88 7.68 -8.65
CA GLY A 106 2.07 8.55 -9.80
C GLY A 106 1.97 10.03 -9.50
N GLU A 107 1.57 10.82 -10.50
CA GLU A 107 1.42 12.27 -10.39
C GLU A 107 0.32 12.69 -9.39
N PHE A 108 -0.75 11.92 -9.30
CA PHE A 108 -1.95 12.30 -8.53
C PHE A 108 -2.10 11.56 -7.20
N GLY A 109 -1.19 10.64 -6.88
CA GLY A 109 -1.22 9.88 -5.63
C GLY A 109 -2.30 8.79 -5.56
N TYR A 110 -2.82 8.35 -6.71
CA TYR A 110 -3.79 7.25 -6.82
C TYR A 110 -3.09 5.96 -7.26
N ASP A 111 -3.83 4.83 -7.13
CA ASP A 111 -3.32 3.52 -7.49
C ASP A 111 -2.00 3.16 -6.80
N CYS A 112 -2.04 3.17 -5.46
CA CYS A 112 -0.91 2.78 -4.62
C CYS A 112 -1.33 1.91 -3.42
N ILE A 113 -2.55 1.40 -3.42
CA ILE A 113 -3.00 0.38 -2.48
C ILE A 113 -2.42 -0.98 -2.91
N ASN A 114 -1.67 -1.63 -2.01
CA ASN A 114 -1.02 -2.90 -2.34
C ASN A 114 -1.97 -4.10 -2.15
N THR A 115 -1.66 -5.20 -2.84
CA THR A 115 -2.33 -6.49 -2.62
C THR A 115 -2.40 -6.86 -1.13
N GLY A 116 -3.45 -7.55 -0.72
CA GLY A 116 -3.77 -7.82 0.68
C GLY A 116 -4.58 -6.73 1.37
N SER A 117 -4.76 -5.57 0.72
CA SER A 117 -5.63 -4.47 1.16
C SER A 117 -6.66 -4.07 0.10
N VAL A 118 -6.90 -4.92 -0.91
CA VAL A 118 -7.91 -4.73 -1.97
C VAL A 118 -9.04 -5.76 -1.92
N GLY A 119 -9.12 -6.54 -0.84
CA GLY A 119 -10.19 -7.51 -0.61
C GLY A 119 -11.58 -6.87 -0.63
N LYS A 120 -12.60 -7.67 -0.94
CA LYS A 120 -14.00 -7.22 -1.14
C LYS A 120 -14.80 -7.22 0.15
N ASN A 121 -14.45 -8.14 1.08
CA ASN A 121 -15.19 -8.38 2.32
C ASN A 121 -14.41 -7.95 3.58
N ILE A 122 -13.45 -7.05 3.42
CA ILE A 122 -12.65 -6.46 4.50
C ILE A 122 -12.85 -4.96 4.53
N LEU A 123 -12.72 -4.35 5.71
CA LEU A 123 -12.75 -2.90 5.86
C LEU A 123 -11.33 -2.33 5.74
N VAL A 124 -11.09 -1.53 4.74
CA VAL A 124 -9.79 -0.88 4.51
C VAL A 124 -9.85 0.57 4.96
N VAL A 125 -8.88 0.97 5.79
CA VAL A 125 -8.87 2.27 6.46
C VAL A 125 -7.66 3.08 6.01
N ALA A 126 -7.91 4.27 5.46
CA ALA A 126 -6.90 5.29 5.17
C ALA A 126 -6.57 6.12 6.42
N ALA A 127 -5.46 6.85 6.37
CA ALA A 127 -5.05 7.79 7.39
C ALA A 127 -5.38 9.24 6.99
N ALA A 128 -5.95 10.00 7.94
CA ALA A 128 -6.09 11.43 7.88
C ALA A 128 -5.19 12.11 8.92
N ASN A 129 -4.86 13.37 8.67
CA ASN A 129 -4.20 14.23 9.65
C ASN A 129 -5.13 14.54 10.83
N LYS A 130 -4.54 14.90 11.96
CA LYS A 130 -5.28 15.36 13.13
C LYS A 130 -6.08 16.62 12.80
N ILE A 131 -7.34 16.64 13.25
CA ILE A 131 -8.22 17.81 13.15
C ILE A 131 -8.14 18.56 14.48
N LEU A 132 -7.32 19.62 14.53
CA LEU A 132 -6.96 20.30 15.77
C LEU A 132 -8.13 21.06 16.41
N ASP A 133 -8.97 21.70 15.59
CA ASP A 133 -10.08 22.55 16.04
C ASP A 133 -11.43 21.81 16.02
N GLY A 134 -11.42 20.49 15.83
CA GLY A 134 -12.62 19.67 15.67
C GLY A 134 -13.16 19.69 14.24
N TYR A 135 -14.05 18.73 13.95
CA TYR A 135 -14.68 18.58 12.63
C TYR A 135 -15.90 19.50 12.52
N GLU A 136 -15.91 20.37 11.52
CA GLU A 136 -17.05 21.20 11.15
C GLU A 136 -17.58 20.90 9.74
N LYS A 137 -16.70 20.57 8.80
CA LYS A 137 -17.02 20.34 7.39
C LYS A 137 -16.08 19.32 6.74
N PRO A 138 -16.47 18.69 5.62
CA PRO A 138 -15.66 17.66 4.94
C PRO A 138 -14.23 18.09 4.61
N GLU A 139 -13.99 19.36 4.28
CA GLU A 139 -12.69 19.91 3.91
C GLU A 139 -11.68 19.93 5.08
N ASP A 140 -12.17 19.80 6.32
CA ASP A 140 -11.30 19.70 7.50
C ASP A 140 -10.58 18.35 7.58
N VAL A 141 -11.10 17.35 6.85
CA VAL A 141 -10.49 16.02 6.75
C VAL A 141 -9.44 16.02 5.65
N VAL A 142 -8.18 16.18 6.04
CA VAL A 142 -7.04 16.15 5.12
C VAL A 142 -6.37 14.78 5.20
N ALA A 143 -6.30 14.09 4.08
CA ALA A 143 -5.61 12.80 4.02
C ALA A 143 -4.13 12.95 4.33
N ALA A 144 -3.59 12.01 5.11
CA ALA A 144 -2.15 11.94 5.37
C ALA A 144 -1.38 11.74 4.06
N SER A 145 -0.22 12.40 3.93
CA SER A 145 0.55 12.42 2.67
C SER A 145 0.97 11.02 2.22
N PHE A 146 1.21 10.13 3.16
CA PHE A 146 1.65 8.75 2.91
C PHE A 146 0.51 7.77 2.65
N SER A 147 -0.74 8.11 3.03
CA SER A 147 -1.85 7.16 2.99
C SER A 147 -2.19 6.72 1.58
N ALA A 148 -2.19 5.41 1.34
CA ALA A 148 -2.46 4.84 0.03
C ALA A 148 -3.93 4.99 -0.39
N PHE A 149 -4.13 5.17 -1.70
CA PHE A 149 -5.43 5.21 -2.35
C PHE A 149 -5.46 4.24 -3.54
N GLY A 150 -6.69 3.73 -3.84
CA GLY A 150 -6.99 3.04 -5.08
C GLY A 150 -7.10 4.01 -6.27
N PRO A 151 -7.86 3.65 -7.28
CA PRO A 151 -8.80 2.52 -7.33
C PRO A 151 -8.11 1.16 -7.30
N THR A 152 -8.90 0.09 -7.23
CA THR A 152 -8.40 -1.26 -7.55
C THR A 152 -8.47 -1.48 -9.06
N ASP A 153 -7.71 -2.45 -9.60
CA ASP A 153 -7.67 -2.76 -11.04
C ASP A 153 -9.04 -3.15 -11.61
N ASP A 154 -9.91 -3.71 -10.79
CA ASP A 154 -11.30 -4.04 -11.15
C ASP A 154 -12.28 -2.87 -10.95
N GLY A 155 -11.77 -1.66 -10.70
CA GLY A 155 -12.53 -0.40 -10.66
C GLY A 155 -13.25 -0.12 -9.35
N ARG A 156 -12.98 -0.87 -8.25
CA ARG A 156 -13.58 -0.57 -6.93
C ARG A 156 -12.87 0.60 -6.27
N ILE A 157 -13.64 1.37 -5.50
CA ILE A 157 -13.10 2.42 -4.64
C ILE A 157 -12.52 1.78 -3.37
N LYS A 158 -11.26 2.07 -3.08
CA LYS A 158 -10.57 1.78 -1.84
C LYS A 158 -9.70 3.00 -1.46
N PRO A 159 -9.45 3.25 -0.18
CA PRO A 159 -9.97 2.59 1.01
C PRO A 159 -11.48 2.82 1.20
N ASP A 160 -12.10 2.07 2.12
CA ASP A 160 -13.54 2.15 2.40
C ASP A 160 -13.89 3.34 3.29
N ILE A 161 -13.02 3.65 4.25
CA ILE A 161 -13.15 4.76 5.19
C ILE A 161 -11.79 5.38 5.50
N THR A 162 -11.81 6.53 6.18
CA THR A 162 -10.61 7.22 6.66
C THR A 162 -10.74 7.47 8.16
N GLY A 163 -9.66 7.27 8.90
CA GLY A 163 -9.55 7.61 10.32
C GLY A 163 -8.37 8.53 10.59
N ILE A 164 -8.36 9.22 11.73
CA ILE A 164 -7.18 9.99 12.16
C ILE A 164 -6.06 8.99 12.46
N GLY A 165 -4.93 9.14 11.75
CA GLY A 165 -3.77 8.24 11.82
C GLY A 165 -2.44 8.97 11.99
N VAL A 166 -2.48 10.29 12.21
CA VAL A 166 -1.30 11.14 12.43
C VAL A 166 -1.49 11.92 13.73
N ASP A 167 -0.47 11.94 14.58
CA ASP A 167 -0.44 12.67 15.86
C ASP A 167 -1.58 12.29 16.82
N VAL A 168 -1.90 11.00 16.90
CA VAL A 168 -2.93 10.41 17.77
C VAL A 168 -2.37 10.03 19.15
#